data_7dd4f0c01b9d6efc1b6bc02199aa981b
#
_entry.id   7dd4f0c01b9d6efc1b6bc02199aa981b
#
_cell.length_a   1.000
_cell.length_b   1.000
_cell.length_c   1.000
_cell.angle_alpha   90.00
_cell.angle_beta   90.00
_cell.angle_gamma   90.00
#
_symmetry.space_group_name_H-M   'P 1'
#
loop_
_entity.id
_entity.type
_entity.pdbx_description
1 polymer ?
#
loop_
_entity_poly.entity_id
_entity_poly.type
_entity_poly.pdbx_seq_one_letter_code
_entity_poly.pdbx_strand_id
1 'polypeptide(L)'
;MKAPKIIPDELYDRYSMHGKIGMGYNYRNDCSEEIQKEINSKFIQEEFDKCIEKIKKREMNYYMDTDKWLYNALSDYPIEGKHICIMGSTYPWYEAMAILFGAEKCTVIEYSDRKSFHPKIEYIKPSEVGEQLYDACFSISSFEHDGLGRYGDPLNPDGDLEAMRNMKKILKKDALMYLAVPTGNDCVYFNVHRVYGKHRFPLLIEGWGQVALYGVIDEIFTNSYNNARESPYQPVCILRNS
;
A
#
# COMPACT_ATOMS: atom_id res chain seq x y z
N MET A 1 16.28 -2.94 10.33
CA MET A 1 16.85 -2.24 11.52
C MET A 1 15.69 -1.69 12.32
N LYS A 2 15.73 -1.70 13.66
CA LYS A 2 14.63 -1.16 14.47
C LYS A 2 14.63 0.37 14.41
N ALA A 3 13.48 0.99 14.11
CA ALA A 3 13.36 2.45 14.13
C ALA A 3 13.54 3.02 15.55
N PRO A 4 14.05 4.25 15.69
CA PRO A 4 14.05 4.96 16.96
C PRO A 4 12.62 5.25 17.41
N LYS A 5 12.40 5.36 18.73
CA LYS A 5 11.06 5.68 19.28
C LYS A 5 10.65 7.12 19.06
N ILE A 6 11.61 7.99 18.81
CA ILE A 6 11.42 9.43 18.60
C ILE A 6 12.11 9.78 17.27
N ILE A 7 11.50 10.65 16.49
CA ILE A 7 12.11 11.15 15.25
C ILE A 7 13.41 11.85 15.61
N PRO A 8 14.53 11.55 14.92
CA PRO A 8 15.75 12.33 15.05
C PRO A 8 15.50 13.81 14.73
N ASP A 9 16.06 14.72 15.53
CA ASP A 9 15.79 16.16 15.41
C ASP A 9 16.08 16.70 14.01
N GLU A 10 17.13 16.20 13.37
CA GLU A 10 17.52 16.56 12.00
C GLU A 10 16.51 16.15 10.91
N LEU A 11 15.61 15.20 11.21
CA LEU A 11 14.58 14.73 10.27
C LEU A 11 13.19 15.32 10.57
N TYR A 12 12.98 15.87 11.78
CA TYR A 12 11.67 16.33 12.22
C TYR A 12 11.06 17.39 11.29
N ASP A 13 11.85 18.37 10.91
CA ASP A 13 11.41 19.46 10.03
C ASP A 13 10.93 18.94 8.65
N ARG A 14 11.63 17.96 8.10
CA ARG A 14 11.23 17.33 6.83
C ARG A 14 9.98 16.46 6.98
N TYR A 15 9.85 15.66 8.05
CA TYR A 15 8.64 14.86 8.29
C TYR A 15 7.41 15.73 8.49
N SER A 16 7.54 16.88 9.16
CA SER A 16 6.46 17.85 9.37
C SER A 16 6.20 18.74 8.15
N MET A 17 6.93 18.55 7.04
CA MET A 17 6.91 19.44 5.88
C MET A 17 7.10 20.92 6.28
N HIS A 18 8.13 21.18 7.09
CA HIS A 18 8.41 22.52 7.66
C HIS A 18 7.23 23.05 8.49
N GLY A 19 6.63 22.21 9.32
CA GLY A 19 5.52 22.55 10.20
C GLY A 19 4.16 22.70 9.51
N LYS A 20 4.05 22.32 8.22
CA LYS A 20 2.79 22.44 7.47
C LYS A 20 1.79 21.33 7.78
N ILE A 21 2.25 20.18 8.29
CA ILE A 21 1.41 19.01 8.57
C ILE A 21 1.50 18.58 10.03
N GLY A 22 0.46 17.91 10.51
CA GLY A 22 0.40 17.42 11.88
C GLY A 22 1.40 16.31 12.17
N MET A 23 1.88 16.24 13.42
CA MET A 23 2.78 15.20 13.89
C MET A 23 2.18 14.51 15.10
N GLY A 24 2.09 13.19 15.04
CA GLY A 24 1.68 12.32 16.14
C GLY A 24 2.69 11.21 16.36
N TYR A 25 2.59 10.52 17.50
CA TYR A 25 3.48 9.40 17.83
C TYR A 25 2.66 8.18 18.20
N ASN A 26 2.96 7.06 17.54
CA ASN A 26 2.42 5.75 17.87
C ASN A 26 3.43 4.71 17.39
N TYR A 27 4.22 4.17 18.33
CA TYR A 27 5.36 3.33 17.98
C TYR A 27 4.97 1.88 17.75
N ARG A 28 5.39 1.33 16.59
CA ARG A 28 5.29 -0.09 16.24
C ARG A 28 6.62 -0.65 15.74
N ASN A 29 6.82 -1.95 15.88
CA ASN A 29 8.01 -2.67 15.41
C ASN A 29 7.54 -3.96 14.73
N ASP A 30 6.90 -3.80 13.57
CA ASP A 30 6.29 -4.94 12.87
C ASP A 30 7.34 -5.80 12.11
N CYS A 31 8.62 -5.37 12.11
CA CYS A 31 9.75 -6.19 11.63
C CYS A 31 10.32 -7.16 12.69
N SER A 32 9.73 -7.25 13.88
CA SER A 32 10.17 -8.22 14.90
C SER A 32 9.91 -9.65 14.43
N GLU A 33 10.80 -10.59 14.80
CA GLU A 33 10.68 -12.00 14.42
C GLU A 33 9.35 -12.63 14.84
N GLU A 34 8.85 -12.25 16.03
CA GLU A 34 7.58 -12.74 16.57
C GLU A 34 6.41 -12.33 15.68
N ILE A 35 6.31 -11.03 15.35
CA ILE A 35 5.23 -10.50 14.49
C ILE A 35 5.35 -11.08 13.07
N GLN A 36 6.55 -11.15 12.52
CA GLN A 36 6.76 -11.72 11.19
C GLN A 36 6.41 -13.21 11.14
N LYS A 37 6.68 -13.98 12.20
CA LYS A 37 6.25 -15.38 12.30
C LYS A 37 4.73 -15.51 12.32
N GLU A 38 4.03 -14.65 13.07
CA GLU A 38 2.57 -14.61 13.07
C GLU A 38 2.01 -14.25 11.69
N ILE A 39 2.54 -13.21 11.06
CA ILE A 39 2.13 -12.82 9.70
C ILE A 39 2.35 -13.98 8.73
N ASN A 40 3.54 -14.57 8.71
CA ASN A 40 3.90 -15.64 7.79
C ASN A 40 3.04 -16.90 7.95
N SER A 41 2.51 -17.16 9.15
CA SER A 41 1.61 -18.30 9.39
C SER A 41 0.28 -18.18 8.63
N LYS A 42 -0.09 -17.00 8.17
CA LYS A 42 -1.33 -16.71 7.42
C LYS A 42 -1.17 -16.94 5.91
N PHE A 43 0.07 -17.09 5.41
CA PHE A 43 0.35 -17.30 3.99
C PHE A 43 0.39 -18.80 3.65
N ILE A 44 -0.79 -19.43 3.72
CA ILE A 44 -1.03 -20.84 3.43
C ILE A 44 -2.25 -20.99 2.53
N GLN A 45 -2.33 -22.11 1.80
CA GLN A 45 -3.42 -22.38 0.85
C GLN A 45 -4.80 -22.28 1.50
N GLU A 46 -4.97 -22.79 2.72
CA GLU A 46 -6.26 -22.74 3.43
C GLU A 46 -6.76 -21.31 3.66
N GLU A 47 -5.89 -20.38 4.09
CA GLU A 47 -6.28 -18.99 4.31
C GLU A 47 -6.57 -18.27 2.97
N PHE A 48 -5.80 -18.59 1.93
CA PHE A 48 -6.05 -18.10 0.60
C PHE A 48 -7.42 -18.55 0.05
N ASP A 49 -7.75 -19.81 0.21
CA ASP A 49 -9.06 -20.37 -0.23
C ASP A 49 -10.22 -19.70 0.53
N LYS A 50 -10.05 -19.42 1.83
CA LYS A 50 -11.04 -18.63 2.61
C LYS A 50 -11.19 -17.22 2.05
N CYS A 51 -10.10 -16.57 1.65
CA CYS A 51 -10.15 -15.27 0.99
C CYS A 51 -10.94 -15.36 -0.33
N ILE A 52 -10.64 -16.34 -1.17
CA ILE A 52 -11.35 -16.56 -2.45
C ILE A 52 -12.86 -16.68 -2.23
N GLU A 53 -13.31 -17.47 -1.26
CA GLU A 53 -14.74 -17.64 -0.99
C GLU A 53 -15.42 -16.36 -0.51
N LYS A 54 -14.76 -15.56 0.29
CA LYS A 54 -15.24 -14.24 0.72
C LYS A 54 -15.30 -13.25 -0.45
N ILE A 55 -14.24 -13.20 -1.27
CA ILE A 55 -14.14 -12.28 -2.41
C ILE A 55 -15.20 -12.60 -3.48
N LYS A 56 -15.51 -13.89 -3.74
CA LYS A 56 -16.62 -14.29 -4.60
C LYS A 56 -17.96 -13.69 -4.17
N LYS A 57 -18.17 -13.53 -2.88
CA LYS A 57 -19.37 -12.90 -2.30
C LYS A 57 -19.28 -11.38 -2.20
N ARG A 58 -18.18 -10.77 -2.69
CA ARG A 58 -17.89 -9.34 -2.54
C ARG A 58 -17.85 -8.88 -1.06
N GLU A 59 -17.48 -9.78 -0.15
CA GLU A 59 -17.27 -9.42 1.25
C GLU A 59 -16.06 -8.49 1.37
N MET A 60 -16.11 -7.63 2.37
CA MET A 60 -15.03 -6.71 2.72
C MET A 60 -14.16 -7.32 3.82
N ASN A 61 -12.89 -6.97 3.85
CA ASN A 61 -11.95 -7.40 4.86
C ASN A 61 -11.55 -6.19 5.74
N TYR A 62 -10.29 -6.10 6.12
CA TYR A 62 -9.78 -5.16 7.11
C TYR A 62 -10.03 -3.67 6.77
N TYR A 63 -9.94 -3.30 5.50
CA TYR A 63 -10.10 -1.90 5.06
C TYR A 63 -11.53 -1.56 4.58
N MET A 64 -12.51 -2.41 4.88
CA MET A 64 -13.94 -2.14 4.69
C MET A 64 -14.28 -1.56 3.30
N ASP A 65 -14.70 -0.29 3.23
CA ASP A 65 -15.12 0.34 1.98
C ASP A 65 -14.03 0.40 0.90
N THR A 66 -12.74 0.39 1.27
CA THR A 66 -11.63 0.32 0.32
C THR A 66 -11.75 -0.93 -0.58
N ASP A 67 -12.09 -2.08 0.01
CA ASP A 67 -12.27 -3.31 -0.75
C ASP A 67 -13.46 -3.20 -1.72
N LYS A 68 -14.56 -2.59 -1.29
CA LYS A 68 -15.72 -2.32 -2.14
C LYS A 68 -15.37 -1.42 -3.33
N TRP A 69 -14.59 -0.37 -3.08
CA TRP A 69 -14.12 0.53 -4.14
C TRP A 69 -13.14 -0.17 -5.06
N LEU A 70 -12.28 -1.03 -4.53
CA LEU A 70 -11.36 -1.83 -5.35
C LEU A 70 -12.10 -2.84 -6.23
N TYR A 71 -13.17 -3.47 -5.74
CA TYR A 71 -14.04 -4.32 -6.57
C TYR A 71 -14.64 -3.56 -7.74
N ASN A 72 -15.11 -2.33 -7.52
CA ASN A 72 -15.64 -1.49 -8.59
C ASN A 72 -14.54 -1.10 -9.59
N ALA A 73 -13.38 -0.68 -9.07
CA ALA A 73 -12.24 -0.33 -9.90
C ALA A 73 -11.77 -1.51 -10.78
N LEU A 74 -11.74 -2.72 -10.24
CA LEU A 74 -11.37 -3.93 -11.00
C LEU A 74 -12.42 -4.35 -12.03
N SER A 75 -13.69 -3.98 -11.81
CA SER A 75 -14.75 -4.18 -12.80
C SER A 75 -14.62 -3.19 -13.97
N ASP A 76 -14.27 -1.94 -13.71
CA ASP A 76 -14.13 -0.89 -14.73
C ASP A 76 -12.77 -0.94 -15.44
N TYR A 77 -11.73 -1.39 -14.75
CA TYR A 77 -10.35 -1.50 -15.23
C TYR A 77 -9.82 -2.93 -14.97
N PRO A 78 -10.13 -3.91 -15.83
CA PRO A 78 -9.80 -5.31 -15.57
C PRO A 78 -8.31 -5.62 -15.65
N ILE A 79 -7.89 -6.60 -14.85
CA ILE A 79 -6.52 -7.12 -14.78
C ILE A 79 -6.37 -8.53 -15.37
N GLU A 80 -7.38 -9.04 -16.05
CA GLU A 80 -7.37 -10.38 -16.66
C GLU A 80 -6.17 -10.57 -17.58
N GLY A 81 -5.47 -11.70 -17.47
CA GLY A 81 -4.30 -12.05 -18.25
C GLY A 81 -3.03 -11.23 -17.96
N LYS A 82 -3.06 -10.35 -16.95
CA LYS A 82 -1.94 -9.46 -16.62
C LYS A 82 -0.99 -10.07 -15.59
N HIS A 83 0.30 -9.77 -15.73
CA HIS A 83 1.27 -9.93 -14.65
C HIS A 83 1.27 -8.67 -13.80
N ILE A 84 0.79 -8.78 -12.58
CA ILE A 84 0.70 -7.64 -11.66
C ILE A 84 1.74 -7.72 -10.55
N CYS A 85 2.10 -6.58 -9.99
CA CYS A 85 2.80 -6.53 -8.70
C CYS A 85 1.87 -6.03 -7.58
N ILE A 86 2.11 -6.49 -6.34
CA ILE A 86 1.46 -6.01 -5.12
C ILE A 86 2.54 -5.49 -4.19
N MET A 87 2.35 -4.28 -3.67
CA MET A 87 3.28 -3.64 -2.77
C MET A 87 2.91 -3.93 -1.32
N GLY A 88 3.74 -4.72 -0.65
CA GLY A 88 3.52 -5.14 0.73
C GLY A 88 2.28 -6.03 0.90
N SER A 89 2.34 -6.99 1.80
CA SER A 89 1.20 -7.82 2.16
C SER A 89 1.38 -8.41 3.55
N THR A 90 0.34 -8.33 4.39
CA THR A 90 0.31 -8.95 5.72
C THR A 90 -0.75 -10.06 5.83
N TYR A 91 -1.55 -10.25 4.79
CA TYR A 91 -2.57 -11.29 4.67
C TYR A 91 -2.90 -11.49 3.18
N PRO A 92 -3.09 -12.73 2.66
CA PRO A 92 -3.17 -13.01 1.23
C PRO A 92 -4.51 -12.59 0.58
N TRP A 93 -5.08 -11.47 1.03
CA TRP A 93 -6.36 -10.93 0.56
C TRP A 93 -6.26 -10.33 -0.84
N TYR A 94 -5.29 -9.47 -1.07
CA TYR A 94 -5.13 -8.82 -2.37
C TYR A 94 -4.51 -9.75 -3.41
N GLU A 95 -3.71 -10.72 -2.99
CA GLU A 95 -3.26 -11.83 -3.83
C GLU A 95 -4.44 -12.67 -4.31
N ALA A 96 -5.34 -13.05 -3.40
CA ALA A 96 -6.56 -13.79 -3.72
C ALA A 96 -7.48 -12.97 -4.64
N MET A 97 -7.63 -11.68 -4.37
CA MET A 97 -8.41 -10.78 -5.23
C MET A 97 -7.80 -10.70 -6.63
N ALA A 98 -6.50 -10.52 -6.76
CA ALA A 98 -5.81 -10.46 -8.04
C ALA A 98 -6.02 -11.75 -8.86
N ILE A 99 -5.82 -12.90 -8.25
CA ILE A 99 -5.99 -14.19 -8.93
C ILE A 99 -7.46 -14.44 -9.31
N LEU A 100 -8.41 -14.12 -8.44
CA LEU A 100 -9.84 -14.28 -8.74
C LEU A 100 -10.32 -13.35 -9.87
N PHE A 101 -9.76 -12.14 -9.97
CA PHE A 101 -10.01 -11.20 -11.06
C PHE A 101 -9.16 -11.47 -12.32
N GLY A 102 -8.55 -12.65 -12.42
CA GLY A 102 -7.98 -13.17 -13.64
C GLY A 102 -6.53 -12.78 -13.89
N ALA A 103 -5.79 -12.25 -12.92
CA ALA A 103 -4.35 -12.03 -13.10
C ALA A 103 -3.67 -13.35 -13.51
N GLU A 104 -2.80 -13.29 -14.52
CA GLU A 104 -2.01 -14.44 -14.96
C GLU A 104 -0.96 -14.81 -13.93
N LYS A 105 -0.30 -13.80 -13.37
CA LYS A 105 0.73 -13.91 -12.34
C LYS A 105 0.68 -12.73 -11.38
N CYS A 106 1.04 -12.96 -10.13
CA CYS A 106 1.15 -11.95 -9.10
C CYS A 106 2.54 -12.01 -8.46
N THR A 107 3.29 -10.92 -8.47
CA THR A 107 4.56 -10.76 -7.75
C THR A 107 4.34 -9.82 -6.57
N VAL A 108 4.48 -10.31 -5.35
CA VAL A 108 4.39 -9.50 -4.14
C VAL A 108 5.78 -9.00 -3.78
N ILE A 109 5.94 -7.68 -3.73
CA ILE A 109 7.19 -7.01 -3.36
C ILE A 109 7.12 -6.66 -1.88
N GLU A 110 7.90 -7.38 -1.04
CA GLU A 110 7.79 -7.35 0.41
C GLU A 110 9.17 -7.37 1.07
N TYR A 111 9.35 -6.62 2.16
CA TYR A 111 10.62 -6.60 2.92
C TYR A 111 10.90 -7.91 3.64
N SER A 112 9.85 -8.63 4.07
CA SER A 112 9.95 -9.87 4.81
C SER A 112 10.08 -11.09 3.91
N ASP A 113 10.88 -12.07 4.33
CA ASP A 113 10.96 -13.35 3.63
C ASP A 113 9.64 -14.09 3.70
N ARG A 114 9.10 -14.48 2.53
CA ARG A 114 7.90 -15.29 2.40
C ARG A 114 8.08 -16.41 1.42
N LYS A 115 7.42 -17.53 1.70
CA LYS A 115 7.38 -18.68 0.80
C LYS A 115 6.10 -18.61 -0.03
N SER A 116 6.21 -18.85 -1.32
CA SER A 116 5.03 -19.04 -2.16
C SER A 116 4.29 -20.31 -1.73
N PHE A 117 2.98 -20.21 -1.70
CA PHE A 117 2.05 -21.32 -1.44
C PHE A 117 1.10 -21.56 -2.62
N HIS A 118 1.18 -20.73 -3.66
CA HIS A 118 0.31 -20.81 -4.83
C HIS A 118 1.14 -20.63 -6.12
N PRO A 119 0.91 -21.44 -7.19
CA PRO A 119 1.77 -21.46 -8.39
C PRO A 119 1.83 -20.14 -9.18
N LYS A 120 0.81 -19.30 -9.05
CA LYS A 120 0.75 -17.99 -9.72
C LYS A 120 1.23 -16.83 -8.87
N ILE A 121 1.67 -17.08 -7.63
CA ILE A 121 2.09 -16.03 -6.70
C ILE A 121 3.55 -16.25 -6.34
N GLU A 122 4.35 -15.20 -6.44
CA GLU A 122 5.72 -15.19 -5.94
C GLU A 122 5.94 -14.01 -5.00
N TYR A 123 6.88 -14.16 -4.08
CA TYR A 123 7.30 -13.12 -3.13
C TYR A 123 8.76 -12.79 -3.38
N ILE A 124 9.07 -11.51 -3.56
CA ILE A 124 10.43 -11.02 -3.75
C ILE A 124 10.69 -9.82 -2.85
N LYS A 125 11.97 -9.58 -2.53
CA LYS A 125 12.37 -8.36 -1.83
C LYS A 125 12.46 -7.17 -2.79
N PRO A 126 12.33 -5.92 -2.31
CA PRO A 126 12.55 -4.75 -3.14
C PRO A 126 13.93 -4.74 -3.83
N SER A 127 14.96 -5.33 -3.20
CA SER A 127 16.31 -5.46 -3.77
C SER A 127 16.42 -6.52 -4.88
N GLU A 128 15.41 -7.38 -5.04
CA GLU A 128 15.37 -8.46 -6.03
C GLU A 128 14.54 -8.08 -7.26
N VAL A 129 13.92 -6.89 -7.23
CA VAL A 129 13.19 -6.35 -8.40
C VAL A 129 14.19 -6.10 -9.52
N GLY A 130 14.09 -6.91 -10.58
CA GLY A 130 14.94 -6.83 -11.78
C GLY A 130 14.40 -5.86 -12.83
N GLU A 131 14.79 -6.09 -14.06
CA GLU A 131 14.34 -5.29 -15.22
C GLU A 131 12.93 -5.64 -15.71
N GLN A 132 12.27 -6.60 -15.08
CA GLN A 132 10.92 -7.03 -15.45
C GLN A 132 9.92 -5.90 -15.20
N LEU A 133 9.08 -5.60 -16.21
CA LEU A 133 8.01 -4.62 -16.12
C LEU A 133 6.66 -5.31 -15.89
N TYR A 134 5.86 -4.76 -14.98
CA TYR A 134 4.54 -5.27 -14.65
C TYR A 134 3.44 -4.54 -15.44
N ASP A 135 2.34 -5.26 -15.73
CA ASP A 135 1.18 -4.74 -16.47
C ASP A 135 0.25 -3.89 -15.60
N ALA A 136 0.26 -4.10 -14.29
CA ALA A 136 -0.48 -3.32 -13.30
C ALA A 136 0.13 -3.48 -11.90
N CYS A 137 -0.29 -2.62 -10.97
CA CYS A 137 0.15 -2.68 -9.58
C CYS A 137 -1.01 -2.45 -8.61
N PHE A 138 -1.01 -3.18 -7.50
CA PHE A 138 -1.79 -2.86 -6.31
C PHE A 138 -0.87 -2.31 -5.22
N SER A 139 -1.21 -1.15 -4.68
CA SER A 139 -0.65 -0.61 -3.45
C SER A 139 -1.78 -0.16 -2.55
N ILE A 140 -2.22 -1.07 -1.69
CA ILE A 140 -3.36 -0.86 -0.79
C ILE A 140 -2.84 -0.81 0.64
N SER A 141 -2.78 0.40 1.21
CA SER A 141 -2.24 0.67 2.55
C SER A 141 -0.80 0.15 2.70
N SER A 142 0.09 0.62 1.84
CA SER A 142 1.51 0.23 1.81
C SER A 142 2.44 1.44 1.89
N PHE A 143 2.41 2.33 0.91
CA PHE A 143 3.39 3.42 0.79
C PHE A 143 3.35 4.45 1.91
N GLU A 144 2.23 4.59 2.62
CA GLU A 144 2.14 5.46 3.79
C GLU A 144 3.10 5.07 4.92
N HIS A 145 3.64 3.86 4.87
CA HIS A 145 4.60 3.35 5.85
C HIS A 145 6.05 3.60 5.45
N ASP A 146 6.34 3.78 4.17
CA ASP A 146 7.69 3.85 3.65
C ASP A 146 8.48 5.02 4.22
N GLY A 147 9.69 4.72 4.69
CA GLY A 147 10.57 5.70 5.34
C GLY A 147 10.24 5.99 6.79
N LEU A 148 9.31 5.25 7.42
CA LEU A 148 8.98 5.40 8.84
C LEU A 148 9.66 4.36 9.74
N GLY A 149 10.32 3.34 9.16
CA GLY A 149 11.06 2.30 9.87
C GLY A 149 10.18 1.26 10.58
N ARG A 150 8.87 1.23 10.32
CA ARG A 150 7.93 0.30 10.94
C ARG A 150 8.24 -1.16 10.58
N TYR A 151 8.57 -1.41 9.34
CA TYR A 151 8.85 -2.74 8.78
C TYR A 151 10.34 -3.02 8.60
N GLY A 152 11.21 -2.18 9.19
CA GLY A 152 12.65 -2.30 9.10
C GLY A 152 13.30 -1.50 7.97
N ASP A 153 12.50 -0.74 7.25
CA ASP A 153 12.90 0.24 6.24
C ASP A 153 13.72 1.38 6.86
N PRO A 154 14.65 2.00 6.13
CA PRO A 154 15.41 3.14 6.63
C PRO A 154 14.50 4.36 6.81
N LEU A 155 14.83 5.22 7.80
CA LEU A 155 14.13 6.49 7.98
C LEU A 155 14.36 7.40 6.77
N ASN A 156 13.29 7.80 6.13
CA ASN A 156 13.31 8.73 5.00
C ASN A 156 11.99 9.53 4.96
N PRO A 157 12.02 10.83 5.25
CA PRO A 157 10.83 11.67 5.20
C PRO A 157 10.08 11.64 3.86
N ASP A 158 10.77 11.35 2.76
CA ASP A 158 10.23 11.28 1.40
C ASP A 158 10.14 9.84 0.86
N GLY A 159 10.21 8.82 1.73
CA GLY A 159 10.24 7.41 1.34
C GLY A 159 9.04 6.99 0.49
N ASP A 160 7.84 7.46 0.82
CA ASP A 160 6.60 7.24 0.06
C ASP A 160 6.64 7.90 -1.33
N LEU A 161 7.16 9.12 -1.43
CA LEU A 161 7.30 9.83 -2.71
C LEU A 161 8.36 9.16 -3.61
N GLU A 162 9.45 8.67 -3.01
CA GLU A 162 10.46 7.90 -3.73
C GLU A 162 9.92 6.55 -4.20
N ALA A 163 9.14 5.86 -3.36
CA ALA A 163 8.47 4.63 -3.73
C ALA A 163 7.58 4.85 -4.96
N MET A 164 6.74 5.88 -4.96
CA MET A 164 5.89 6.21 -6.09
C MET A 164 6.67 6.53 -7.38
N ARG A 165 7.80 7.26 -7.27
CA ARG A 165 8.68 7.49 -8.42
C ARG A 165 9.33 6.20 -8.94
N ASN A 166 9.71 5.30 -8.04
CA ASN A 166 10.31 4.02 -8.41
C ASN A 166 9.30 3.08 -9.08
N MET A 167 8.02 3.14 -8.70
CA MET A 167 6.98 2.36 -9.37
C MET A 167 6.90 2.66 -10.87
N LYS A 168 7.14 3.90 -11.29
CA LYS A 168 7.18 4.25 -12.72
C LYS A 168 8.26 3.50 -13.51
N LYS A 169 9.33 3.06 -12.85
CA LYS A 169 10.44 2.34 -13.50
C LYS A 169 10.14 0.86 -13.69
N ILE A 170 9.28 0.28 -12.86
CA ILE A 170 8.97 -1.16 -12.89
C ILE A 170 7.60 -1.47 -13.50
N LEU A 171 6.81 -0.44 -13.80
CA LEU A 171 5.56 -0.58 -14.53
C LEU A 171 5.74 -0.27 -16.01
N LYS A 172 5.08 -1.05 -16.86
CA LYS A 172 5.02 -0.76 -18.29
C LYS A 172 4.42 0.63 -18.53
N LYS A 173 4.76 1.22 -19.68
CA LYS A 173 4.07 2.43 -20.14
C LYS A 173 2.56 2.17 -20.22
N ASP A 174 1.76 3.13 -19.79
CA ASP A 174 0.29 3.07 -19.70
C ASP A 174 -0.26 2.01 -18.71
N ALA A 175 0.59 1.32 -17.96
CA ALA A 175 0.17 0.41 -16.90
C ALA A 175 -0.63 1.17 -15.81
N LEU A 176 -1.60 0.49 -15.22
CA LEU A 176 -2.44 1.07 -14.18
C LEU A 176 -1.95 0.65 -12.78
N MET A 177 -1.98 1.63 -11.88
CA MET A 177 -1.76 1.43 -10.46
C MET A 177 -3.06 1.67 -9.70
N TYR A 178 -3.46 0.71 -8.88
CA TYR A 178 -4.57 0.80 -7.94
C TYR A 178 -3.97 1.21 -6.59
N LEU A 179 -4.07 2.49 -6.30
CA LEU A 179 -3.49 3.08 -5.09
C LEU A 179 -4.58 3.37 -4.06
N ALA A 180 -4.42 2.87 -2.84
CA ALA A 180 -5.21 3.32 -1.70
C ALA A 180 -4.28 3.64 -0.53
N VAL A 181 -4.41 4.85 0.00
CA VAL A 181 -3.67 5.34 1.17
C VAL A 181 -4.62 6.08 2.11
N PRO A 182 -4.30 6.17 3.41
CA PRO A 182 -5.09 6.97 4.34
C PRO A 182 -5.21 8.41 3.88
N THR A 183 -6.43 8.91 3.73
CA THR A 183 -6.71 10.30 3.34
C THR A 183 -7.40 11.07 4.45
N GLY A 184 -7.15 12.37 4.52
CA GLY A 184 -7.70 13.26 5.54
C GLY A 184 -6.84 14.51 5.71
N ASN A 185 -6.83 15.10 6.90
CA ASN A 185 -5.86 16.15 7.22
C ASN A 185 -4.44 15.57 7.20
N ASP A 186 -3.54 16.23 6.48
CA ASP A 186 -2.14 15.82 6.42
C ASP A 186 -1.53 15.61 7.81
N CYS A 187 -1.00 14.41 8.04
CA CYS A 187 -0.39 14.06 9.31
C CYS A 187 0.62 12.91 9.15
N VAL A 188 1.63 12.89 9.99
CA VAL A 188 2.50 11.73 10.19
C VAL A 188 2.30 11.21 11.61
N TYR A 189 1.85 9.96 11.76
CA TYR A 189 1.91 9.22 13.01
C TYR A 189 3.19 8.39 13.04
N PHE A 190 4.24 8.97 13.59
CA PHE A 190 5.53 8.30 13.65
C PHE A 190 5.51 7.16 14.68
N ASN A 191 5.91 5.94 14.34
CA ASN A 191 6.42 5.41 13.08
C ASN A 191 5.35 4.56 12.34
N VAL A 192 4.06 4.86 12.52
CA VAL A 192 2.97 3.98 12.05
C VAL A 192 2.60 4.23 10.60
N HIS A 193 2.14 5.42 10.25
CA HIS A 193 1.72 5.76 8.89
C HIS A 193 1.60 7.28 8.67
N ARG A 194 1.49 7.66 7.40
CA ARG A 194 1.07 8.99 6.96
C ARG A 194 -0.42 9.02 6.68
N VAL A 195 -1.01 10.19 6.82
CA VAL A 195 -2.33 10.54 6.29
C VAL A 195 -2.14 11.62 5.25
N TYR A 196 -2.75 11.44 4.09
CA TYR A 196 -2.56 12.29 2.94
C TYR A 196 -3.71 13.28 2.78
N GLY A 197 -3.40 14.54 2.85
CA GLY A 197 -4.32 15.65 2.67
C GLY A 197 -3.92 16.52 1.48
N LYS A 198 -4.37 17.78 1.53
CA LYS A 198 -4.17 18.74 0.46
C LYS A 198 -2.70 19.09 0.15
N HIS A 199 -1.78 18.84 1.08
CA HIS A 199 -0.35 19.14 0.88
C HIS A 199 0.42 17.95 0.33
N ARG A 200 0.22 16.74 0.88
CA ARG A 200 1.06 15.58 0.53
C ARG A 200 0.46 14.72 -0.57
N PHE A 201 -0.86 14.59 -0.69
CA PHE A 201 -1.47 13.77 -1.73
C PHE A 201 -1.09 14.20 -3.15
N PRO A 202 -1.09 15.50 -3.52
CA PRO A 202 -0.64 15.94 -4.83
C PRO A 202 0.82 15.59 -5.14
N LEU A 203 1.69 15.62 -4.12
CA LEU A 203 3.10 15.22 -4.26
C LEU A 203 3.24 13.71 -4.46
N LEU A 204 2.39 12.92 -3.77
CA LEU A 204 2.40 11.46 -3.89
C LEU A 204 2.12 11.00 -5.32
N ILE A 205 1.16 11.64 -5.98
CA ILE A 205 0.75 11.27 -7.35
C ILE A 205 1.41 12.12 -8.44
N GLU A 206 2.42 12.92 -8.08
CA GLU A 206 3.12 13.77 -9.05
C GLU A 206 3.70 12.96 -10.21
N GLY A 207 3.41 13.42 -11.44
CA GLY A 207 3.86 12.77 -12.67
C GLY A 207 3.06 11.52 -13.07
N TRP A 208 1.98 11.18 -12.35
CA TRP A 208 1.04 10.14 -12.73
C TRP A 208 -0.20 10.73 -13.39
N GLY A 209 -0.77 10.01 -14.37
CA GLY A 209 -2.08 10.37 -14.94
C GLY A 209 -3.20 9.83 -14.06
N GLN A 210 -3.93 10.68 -13.34
CA GLN A 210 -5.11 10.23 -12.59
C GLN A 210 -6.25 9.87 -13.55
N VAL A 211 -6.69 8.61 -13.53
CA VAL A 211 -7.71 8.05 -14.42
C VAL A 211 -9.08 8.04 -13.75
N ALA A 212 -9.14 7.57 -12.52
CA ALA A 212 -10.37 7.48 -11.74
C ALA A 212 -10.10 7.58 -10.24
N LEU A 213 -11.14 7.87 -9.46
CA LEU A 213 -11.09 7.92 -8.01
C LEU A 213 -12.41 7.40 -7.43
N TYR A 214 -12.35 6.33 -6.64
CA TYR A 214 -13.50 5.68 -6.00
C TYR A 214 -13.52 6.01 -4.51
N GLY A 215 -14.69 6.30 -3.97
CA GLY A 215 -14.85 6.63 -2.56
C GLY A 215 -14.53 8.08 -2.24
N VAL A 216 -14.79 9.00 -3.17
CA VAL A 216 -14.58 10.45 -2.95
C VAL A 216 -15.74 11.04 -2.19
N ILE A 217 -15.42 11.87 -1.20
CA ILE A 217 -16.33 12.85 -0.60
C ILE A 217 -15.69 14.22 -0.71
N ASP A 218 -16.48 15.29 -0.74
CA ASP A 218 -16.00 16.67 -0.93
C ASP A 218 -14.91 17.10 0.07
N GLU A 219 -14.94 16.51 1.25
CA GLU A 219 -14.03 16.84 2.36
C GLU A 219 -12.88 15.83 2.56
N ILE A 220 -12.62 14.95 1.57
CA ILE A 220 -11.69 13.81 1.72
C ILE A 220 -10.29 14.20 2.21
N PHE A 221 -9.81 15.40 1.84
CA PHE A 221 -8.48 15.89 2.22
C PHE A 221 -8.48 16.84 3.43
N THR A 222 -9.63 17.06 4.05
CA THR A 222 -9.79 18.00 5.17
C THR A 222 -10.43 17.37 6.39
N ASN A 223 -10.97 16.17 6.27
CA ASN A 223 -11.58 15.45 7.38
C ASN A 223 -10.54 14.95 8.38
N SER A 224 -10.89 15.03 9.65
CA SER A 224 -10.06 14.54 10.77
C SER A 224 -10.27 13.03 11.04
N TYR A 225 -10.43 12.20 10.01
CA TYR A 225 -10.43 10.72 10.16
C TYR A 225 -9.07 10.14 10.60
N ASN A 226 -8.33 10.90 11.39
CA ASN A 226 -6.92 10.71 11.67
C ASN A 226 -6.69 10.07 13.00
N ASN A 227 -7.46 9.04 13.31
CA ASN A 227 -7.13 8.24 14.46
C ASN A 227 -6.21 7.09 14.02
N ALA A 228 -4.98 7.08 14.49
CA ALA A 228 -4.03 5.99 14.25
C ALA A 228 -4.53 4.61 14.75
N ARG A 229 -5.65 4.58 15.46
CA ARG A 229 -6.29 3.36 16.00
C ARG A 229 -7.50 2.90 15.21
N GLU A 230 -8.06 3.75 14.36
CA GLU A 230 -9.23 3.43 13.55
C GLU A 230 -8.81 3.09 12.13
N SER A 231 -9.63 2.30 11.43
CA SER A 231 -9.40 2.02 10.02
C SER A 231 -9.48 3.32 9.24
N PRO A 232 -8.39 3.79 8.64
CA PRO A 232 -8.38 5.07 7.97
C PRO A 232 -9.25 5.01 6.72
N TYR A 233 -9.85 6.15 6.36
CA TYR A 233 -10.55 6.31 5.10
C TYR A 233 -9.53 6.25 3.95
N GLN A 234 -9.66 5.26 3.06
CA GLN A 234 -8.69 4.99 2.00
C GLN A 234 -9.40 4.80 0.66
N PRO A 235 -9.73 5.89 -0.06
CA PRO A 235 -10.30 5.81 -1.40
C PRO A 235 -9.31 5.16 -2.36
N VAL A 236 -9.84 4.51 -3.40
CA VAL A 236 -9.01 3.87 -4.43
C VAL A 236 -8.81 4.82 -5.59
N CYS A 237 -7.57 5.21 -5.83
CA CYS A 237 -7.16 6.04 -6.95
C CYS A 237 -6.56 5.16 -8.07
N ILE A 238 -7.06 5.30 -9.30
CA ILE A 238 -6.48 4.64 -10.46
C ILE A 238 -5.55 5.62 -11.15
N LEU A 239 -4.27 5.26 -11.16
CA LEU A 239 -3.20 6.05 -11.74
C LEU A 239 -2.63 5.36 -12.97
N ARG A 240 -2.26 6.12 -13.99
CA ARG A 240 -1.60 5.63 -15.20
C ARG A 240 -0.13 6.03 -15.19
N ASN A 241 0.74 5.09 -15.50
CA ASN A 241 2.16 5.33 -15.75
C ASN A 241 2.34 5.96 -17.15
N SER A 242 2.30 7.28 -17.21
CA SER A 242 2.41 8.07 -18.45
C SER A 242 3.86 8.51 -18.73
#